data_04b54970146fec25d34ff91da12972f3
#
_entry.id   04b54970146fec25d34ff91da12972f3
#
_cell.length_a   1.000
_cell.length_b   1.000
_cell.length_c   1.000
_cell.angle_alpha   90.00
_cell.angle_beta   90.00
_cell.angle_gamma   90.00
#
_symmetry.space_group_name_H-M   'P 1'
#
loop_
_entity.id
_entity.type
_entity.pdbx_description
1 polymer ?
#
loop_
_entity_poly.entity_id
_entity_poly.type
_entity_poly.pdbx_seq_one_letter_code
_entity_poly.pdbx_strand_id
1 'polypeptide(L)'
;KINYMQVEKINDDPEFMRWRDELVLSLAQLKKDDYIDEVIKLLKKFDGLTDKTKFEQVESKLSVLKEHIDEYIINSNNLTIVDERVQEKELLNKVLRVVSKLQKNHSYNLQSSENEMNDYIRDILDESYETKDQTRQGKSEEETDAGEVDIQLYIDGIPGVMIEGLILDSVSKEYLDNHIRKVLVNYDPNGCPYAFVIIYYKGKNLKGFYDRLIVHLNEFQFPYERLTEIADVDVEYAELKHAQTVLLRNDKKIRVHFYAVHIV
;
A
#
# COMPACT_ATOMS: atom_id res chain seq x y z
N LYS A 1 -29.23 17.56 -19.20
CA LYS A 1 -29.46 18.73 -20.10
C LYS A 1 -30.27 19.75 -19.31
N ILE A 2 -29.64 20.87 -18.97
CA ILE A 2 -30.31 22.01 -18.33
C ILE A 2 -31.08 22.75 -19.41
N ASN A 3 -32.36 22.95 -19.19
CA ASN A 3 -33.21 23.61 -20.17
C ASN A 3 -33.07 25.14 -20.01
N TYR A 4 -33.01 25.90 -21.11
CA TYR A 4 -32.85 27.37 -21.10
C TYR A 4 -33.82 28.12 -20.15
N MET A 5 -35.07 27.66 -20.04
CA MET A 5 -36.05 28.24 -19.09
C MET A 5 -35.71 27.97 -17.58
N GLN A 6 -34.79 27.10 -17.30
CA GLN A 6 -34.33 26.86 -15.92
C GLN A 6 -33.15 27.77 -15.52
N VAL A 7 -32.44 28.34 -16.51
CA VAL A 7 -31.25 29.18 -16.27
C VAL A 7 -31.59 30.54 -15.69
N GLU A 8 -32.73 31.18 -16.12
CA GLU A 8 -33.16 32.43 -15.51
C GLU A 8 -33.54 32.30 -14.01
N LYS A 9 -33.90 31.09 -13.58
CA LYS A 9 -34.17 30.79 -12.16
C LYS A 9 -32.96 30.31 -11.41
N ILE A 10 -31.96 29.78 -12.08
CA ILE A 10 -30.73 29.21 -11.47
C ILE A 10 -29.80 30.30 -10.94
N ASN A 11 -29.73 31.46 -11.65
CA ASN A 11 -28.88 32.58 -11.22
C ASN A 11 -29.29 33.20 -9.89
N ASP A 12 -30.54 33.02 -9.47
CA ASP A 12 -31.08 33.49 -8.17
C ASP A 12 -31.27 32.35 -7.17
N ASP A 13 -30.87 31.12 -7.53
CA ASP A 13 -30.98 29.96 -6.66
C ASP A 13 -29.80 29.90 -5.67
N PRO A 14 -30.05 30.01 -4.34
CA PRO A 14 -28.99 29.98 -3.34
C PRO A 14 -28.23 28.64 -3.31
N GLU A 15 -28.85 27.52 -3.71
CA GLU A 15 -28.17 26.20 -3.76
C GLU A 15 -27.19 26.14 -4.91
N PHE A 16 -27.56 26.67 -6.09
CA PHE A 16 -26.65 26.74 -7.23
C PHE A 16 -25.46 27.67 -6.95
N MET A 17 -25.71 28.83 -6.34
CA MET A 17 -24.63 29.75 -5.93
C MET A 17 -23.66 29.12 -4.94
N ARG A 18 -24.19 28.42 -3.95
CA ARG A 18 -23.35 27.67 -2.98
C ARG A 18 -22.53 26.61 -3.69
N TRP A 19 -23.14 25.76 -4.52
CA TRP A 19 -22.46 24.72 -5.27
C TRP A 19 -21.34 25.29 -6.18
N ARG A 20 -21.63 26.40 -6.89
CA ARG A 20 -20.65 27.10 -7.71
C ARG A 20 -19.46 27.58 -6.89
N ASP A 21 -19.70 28.17 -5.76
CA ASP A 21 -18.65 28.73 -4.90
C ASP A 21 -17.80 27.61 -4.28
N GLU A 22 -18.42 26.51 -3.88
CA GLU A 22 -17.72 25.32 -3.41
C GLU A 22 -16.85 24.70 -4.52
N LEU A 23 -17.34 24.63 -5.76
CA LEU A 23 -16.58 24.14 -6.90
C LEU A 23 -15.38 25.05 -7.22
N VAL A 24 -15.57 26.36 -7.19
CA VAL A 24 -14.49 27.36 -7.39
C VAL A 24 -13.41 27.21 -6.31
N LEU A 25 -13.81 27.00 -5.06
CA LEU A 25 -12.86 26.79 -3.94
C LEU A 25 -12.09 25.48 -4.12
N SER A 26 -12.76 24.41 -4.52
CA SER A 26 -12.13 23.11 -4.77
C SER A 26 -11.14 23.16 -5.93
N LEU A 27 -11.51 23.84 -7.04
CA LEU A 27 -10.62 24.02 -8.19
C LEU A 27 -9.40 24.91 -7.84
N ALA A 28 -9.58 25.90 -6.98
CA ALA A 28 -8.49 26.77 -6.54
C ALA A 28 -7.44 26.06 -5.66
N GLN A 29 -7.79 24.91 -5.06
CA GLN A 29 -6.87 24.06 -4.30
C GLN A 29 -6.04 23.12 -5.16
N LEU A 30 -6.45 22.89 -6.42
CA LEU A 30 -5.68 22.10 -7.37
C LEU A 30 -4.44 22.89 -7.82
N LYS A 31 -3.35 22.19 -8.16
CA LYS A 31 -2.11 22.81 -8.65
C LYS A 31 -2.43 23.81 -9.77
N LYS A 32 -1.78 24.99 -9.73
CA LYS A 32 -1.91 26.04 -10.75
C LYS A 32 -1.68 25.48 -12.15
N ASP A 33 -2.76 25.40 -12.90
CA ASP A 33 -2.81 25.08 -14.31
C ASP A 33 -3.57 26.22 -14.98
N ASP A 34 -3.05 26.76 -16.07
CA ASP A 34 -3.67 27.87 -16.82
C ASP A 34 -5.11 27.56 -17.21
N TYR A 35 -5.42 26.29 -17.43
CA TYR A 35 -6.74 25.82 -17.76
C TYR A 35 -7.73 25.90 -16.57
N ILE A 36 -7.29 25.53 -15.38
CA ILE A 36 -8.08 25.67 -14.15
C ILE A 36 -8.41 27.14 -13.89
N ASP A 37 -7.47 28.05 -14.13
CA ASP A 37 -7.69 29.48 -14.00
C ASP A 37 -8.72 30.01 -15.02
N GLU A 38 -8.74 29.50 -16.25
CA GLU A 38 -9.78 29.83 -17.23
C GLU A 38 -11.17 29.36 -16.82
N VAL A 39 -11.24 28.16 -16.26
CA VAL A 39 -12.47 27.58 -15.72
C VAL A 39 -13.03 28.40 -14.57
N ILE A 40 -12.18 28.75 -13.60
CA ILE A 40 -12.56 29.61 -12.47
C ILE A 40 -13.07 30.96 -12.97
N LYS A 41 -12.43 31.56 -14.00
CA LYS A 41 -12.91 32.81 -14.64
C LYS A 41 -14.26 32.64 -15.31
N LEU A 42 -14.50 31.48 -15.93
CA LEU A 42 -15.79 31.19 -16.57
C LEU A 42 -16.89 31.01 -15.53
N LEU A 43 -16.67 30.26 -14.48
CA LEU A 43 -17.62 30.06 -13.38
C LEU A 43 -17.98 31.37 -12.67
N LYS A 44 -17.00 32.26 -12.47
CA LYS A 44 -17.22 33.60 -11.90
C LYS A 44 -17.97 34.56 -12.83
N LYS A 45 -17.94 34.33 -14.15
CA LYS A 45 -18.67 35.13 -15.14
C LYS A 45 -20.11 34.67 -15.37
N PHE A 46 -20.58 33.67 -14.65
CA PHE A 46 -21.96 33.18 -14.76
C PHE A 46 -23.00 34.20 -14.27
N ASP A 47 -22.58 35.19 -13.51
CA ASP A 47 -23.43 36.29 -13.09
C ASP A 47 -23.78 37.17 -14.32
N GLY A 48 -25.01 37.04 -14.84
CA GLY A 48 -25.51 37.91 -15.90
C GLY A 48 -25.72 37.30 -17.30
N LEU A 49 -25.84 35.99 -17.42
CA LEU A 49 -26.21 35.34 -18.67
C LEU A 49 -27.73 35.45 -18.88
N THR A 50 -28.16 36.51 -19.59
CA THR A 50 -29.55 36.75 -19.96
C THR A 50 -29.87 36.37 -21.41
N ASP A 51 -28.90 35.88 -22.19
CA ASP A 51 -29.00 35.64 -23.61
C ASP A 51 -28.78 34.15 -23.92
N LYS A 52 -29.71 33.56 -24.72
CA LYS A 52 -29.67 32.17 -25.16
C LYS A 52 -28.33 31.78 -25.82
N THR A 53 -27.81 32.70 -26.66
CA THR A 53 -26.55 32.46 -27.38
C THR A 53 -25.36 32.37 -26.44
N LYS A 54 -25.35 33.13 -25.35
CA LYS A 54 -24.33 33.07 -24.34
C LYS A 54 -24.44 31.76 -23.49
N PHE A 55 -25.69 31.31 -23.28
CA PHE A 55 -25.91 30.04 -22.60
C PHE A 55 -25.36 28.85 -23.40
N GLU A 56 -25.65 28.77 -24.71
CA GLU A 56 -25.13 27.72 -25.59
C GLU A 56 -23.59 27.71 -25.63
N GLN A 57 -22.97 28.90 -25.62
CA GLN A 57 -21.50 29.01 -25.53
C GLN A 57 -20.95 28.52 -24.20
N VAL A 58 -21.64 28.77 -23.09
CA VAL A 58 -21.24 28.30 -21.78
C VAL A 58 -21.47 26.81 -21.65
N GLU A 59 -22.60 26.27 -22.15
CA GLU A 59 -22.88 24.84 -22.17
C GLU A 59 -21.78 24.08 -22.94
N SER A 60 -21.39 24.59 -24.10
CA SER A 60 -20.29 24.03 -24.89
C SER A 60 -18.96 24.03 -24.11
N LYS A 61 -18.63 25.14 -23.46
CA LYS A 61 -17.39 25.24 -22.65
C LYS A 61 -17.42 24.39 -21.41
N LEU A 62 -18.58 24.24 -20.75
CA LEU A 62 -18.73 23.32 -19.61
C LEU A 62 -18.62 21.84 -20.02
N SER A 63 -19.04 21.50 -21.23
CA SER A 63 -18.87 20.15 -21.78
C SER A 63 -17.40 19.84 -22.03
N VAL A 64 -16.67 20.75 -22.65
CA VAL A 64 -15.22 20.65 -22.85
C VAL A 64 -14.49 20.59 -21.52
N LEU A 65 -14.91 21.40 -20.54
CA LEU A 65 -14.38 21.36 -19.20
C LEU A 65 -14.58 20.00 -18.53
N LYS A 66 -15.78 19.44 -18.65
CA LYS A 66 -16.05 18.13 -18.08
C LYS A 66 -15.12 17.06 -18.66
N GLU A 67 -14.93 17.06 -19.99
CA GLU A 67 -14.00 16.15 -20.65
C GLU A 67 -12.58 16.29 -20.09
N HIS A 68 -12.08 17.52 -19.91
CA HIS A 68 -10.74 17.76 -19.36
C HIS A 68 -10.62 17.39 -17.88
N ILE A 69 -11.67 17.60 -17.08
CA ILE A 69 -11.70 17.15 -15.68
C ILE A 69 -11.67 15.62 -15.63
N ASP A 70 -12.47 14.96 -16.47
CA ASP A 70 -12.49 13.50 -16.55
C ASP A 70 -11.10 12.96 -16.97
N GLU A 71 -10.46 13.57 -17.98
CA GLU A 71 -9.08 13.26 -18.39
C GLU A 71 -8.06 13.53 -17.25
N TYR A 72 -8.19 14.65 -16.54
CA TYR A 72 -7.31 15.00 -15.42
C TYR A 72 -7.47 14.00 -14.27
N ILE A 73 -8.70 13.60 -13.93
CA ILE A 73 -8.97 12.59 -12.91
C ILE A 73 -8.37 11.24 -13.32
N ILE A 74 -8.55 10.84 -14.59
CA ILE A 74 -7.97 9.58 -15.11
C ILE A 74 -6.44 9.66 -15.06
N ASN A 75 -5.84 10.76 -15.48
CA ASN A 75 -4.39 10.94 -15.48
C ASN A 75 -3.82 11.03 -14.06
N SER A 76 -4.50 11.73 -13.15
CA SER A 76 -4.11 11.81 -11.73
C SER A 76 -4.20 10.45 -11.05
N ASN A 77 -5.26 9.68 -11.31
CA ASN A 77 -5.39 8.31 -10.81
C ASN A 77 -4.30 7.40 -11.40
N ASN A 78 -3.97 7.55 -12.70
CA ASN A 78 -2.89 6.81 -13.33
C ASN A 78 -1.52 7.19 -12.75
N LEU A 79 -1.27 8.47 -12.49
CA LEU A 79 -0.04 8.94 -11.84
C LEU A 79 0.09 8.38 -10.42
N THR A 80 -0.99 8.39 -9.62
CA THR A 80 -1.00 7.81 -8.28
C THR A 80 -0.73 6.30 -8.34
N ILE A 81 -1.36 5.57 -9.27
CA ILE A 81 -1.13 4.13 -9.46
C ILE A 81 0.32 3.85 -9.90
N VAL A 82 0.89 4.70 -10.76
CA VAL A 82 2.29 4.57 -11.21
C VAL A 82 3.22 4.81 -10.03
N ASP A 83 2.98 5.83 -9.22
CA ASP A 83 3.79 6.17 -8.05
C ASP A 83 3.74 5.06 -6.99
N GLU A 84 2.56 4.55 -6.67
CA GLU A 84 2.40 3.38 -5.78
C GLU A 84 3.15 2.15 -6.30
N ARG A 85 3.10 1.87 -7.60
CA ARG A 85 3.82 0.73 -8.21
C ARG A 85 5.33 0.91 -8.17
N VAL A 86 5.81 2.12 -8.36
CA VAL A 86 7.25 2.44 -8.26
C VAL A 86 7.72 2.25 -6.83
N GLN A 87 7.01 2.79 -5.85
CA GLN A 87 7.33 2.63 -4.43
C GLN A 87 7.30 1.15 -4.00
N GLU A 88 6.28 0.40 -4.41
CA GLU A 88 6.19 -1.04 -4.15
C GLU A 88 7.40 -1.78 -4.73
N LYS A 89 7.74 -1.52 -5.99
CA LYS A 89 8.89 -2.15 -6.66
C LYS A 89 10.21 -1.85 -5.96
N GLU A 90 10.41 -0.61 -5.53
CA GLU A 90 11.61 -0.22 -4.79
C GLU A 90 11.70 -0.93 -3.45
N LEU A 91 10.60 -0.98 -2.70
CA LEU A 91 10.52 -1.70 -1.43
C LEU A 91 10.82 -3.18 -1.61
N LEU A 92 10.18 -3.85 -2.58
CA LEU A 92 10.40 -5.27 -2.88
C LEU A 92 11.84 -5.56 -3.26
N ASN A 93 12.45 -4.73 -4.12
CA ASN A 93 13.85 -4.85 -4.51
C ASN A 93 14.78 -4.69 -3.30
N LYS A 94 14.44 -3.77 -2.38
CA LYS A 94 15.24 -3.55 -1.18
C LYS A 94 15.17 -4.76 -0.25
N VAL A 95 13.97 -5.27 0.04
CA VAL A 95 13.78 -6.47 0.88
C VAL A 95 14.49 -7.67 0.24
N LEU A 96 14.30 -7.90 -1.07
CA LEU A 96 14.97 -8.97 -1.82
C LEU A 96 16.50 -8.87 -1.69
N ARG A 97 17.06 -7.68 -1.82
CA ARG A 97 18.49 -7.43 -1.68
C ARG A 97 18.98 -7.76 -0.26
N VAL A 98 18.22 -7.38 0.75
CA VAL A 98 18.59 -7.61 2.16
C VAL A 98 18.59 -9.10 2.49
N VAL A 99 17.53 -9.84 2.13
CA VAL A 99 17.48 -11.28 2.35
C VAL A 99 18.54 -12.06 1.57
N SER A 100 18.89 -11.59 0.36
CA SER A 100 20.01 -12.15 -0.42
C SER A 100 21.38 -11.87 0.22
N LYS A 101 21.56 -10.72 0.86
CA LYS A 101 22.77 -10.40 1.62
C LYS A 101 22.90 -11.27 2.85
N LEU A 102 21.80 -11.48 3.59
CA LEU A 102 21.75 -12.38 4.73
C LEU A 102 22.25 -13.79 4.33
N GLN A 103 21.69 -14.32 3.24
CA GLN A 103 22.01 -15.65 2.73
C GLN A 103 23.48 -15.80 2.32
N LYS A 104 24.11 -14.74 1.80
CA LYS A 104 25.54 -14.71 1.41
C LYS A 104 26.48 -14.50 2.59
N ASN A 105 25.99 -14.07 3.72
CA ASN A 105 26.80 -13.78 4.89
C ASN A 105 26.99 -15.06 5.73
N HIS A 106 28.18 -15.67 5.63
CA HIS A 106 28.53 -16.90 6.33
C HIS A 106 28.49 -16.81 7.86
N SER A 107 28.32 -15.60 8.43
CA SER A 107 28.08 -15.44 9.86
C SER A 107 26.69 -15.93 10.27
N TYR A 108 25.74 -15.99 9.33
CA TYR A 108 24.39 -16.49 9.53
C TYR A 108 24.26 -17.88 8.90
N ASN A 109 23.94 -18.86 9.73
CA ASN A 109 23.94 -20.27 9.36
C ASN A 109 22.88 -21.04 10.16
N LEU A 110 22.94 -22.36 10.15
CA LEU A 110 21.97 -23.22 10.82
C LEU A 110 21.90 -23.00 12.37
N GLN A 111 22.96 -22.47 13.00
CA GLN A 111 23.00 -22.16 14.43
C GLN A 111 22.48 -20.79 14.79
N SER A 112 22.37 -19.87 13.81
CA SER A 112 21.89 -18.51 14.05
C SER A 112 20.45 -18.51 14.55
N SER A 113 20.17 -17.67 15.54
CA SER A 113 18.83 -17.45 16.05
C SER A 113 18.00 -16.57 15.12
N GLU A 114 16.70 -16.57 15.31
CA GLU A 114 15.76 -15.70 14.62
C GLU A 114 16.08 -14.23 14.86
N ASN A 115 16.32 -13.87 16.13
CA ASN A 115 16.64 -12.49 16.50
C ASN A 115 17.91 -11.97 15.82
N GLU A 116 18.98 -12.79 15.74
CA GLU A 116 20.20 -12.38 15.04
C GLU A 116 19.95 -12.11 13.56
N MET A 117 19.10 -12.89 12.89
CA MET A 117 18.76 -12.69 11.49
C MET A 117 17.81 -11.48 11.29
N ASN A 118 16.88 -11.28 12.20
CA ASN A 118 15.98 -10.13 12.21
C ASN A 118 16.76 -8.82 12.47
N ASP A 119 17.68 -8.82 13.43
CA ASP A 119 18.57 -7.69 13.71
C ASP A 119 19.39 -7.31 12.46
N TYR A 120 19.97 -8.29 11.76
CA TYR A 120 20.70 -8.02 10.52
C TYR A 120 19.83 -7.40 9.43
N ILE A 121 18.62 -7.92 9.24
CA ILE A 121 17.68 -7.37 8.22
C ILE A 121 17.30 -5.95 8.60
N ARG A 122 16.96 -5.70 9.86
CA ARG A 122 16.62 -4.37 10.36
C ARG A 122 17.76 -3.39 10.14
N ASP A 123 18.98 -3.73 10.56
CA ASP A 123 20.14 -2.84 10.47
C ASP A 123 20.44 -2.41 9.02
N ILE A 124 20.26 -3.31 8.04
CA ILE A 124 20.42 -2.94 6.62
C ILE A 124 19.24 -2.14 6.10
N LEU A 125 18.02 -2.43 6.53
CA LEU A 125 16.84 -1.64 6.12
C LEU A 125 16.88 -0.23 6.70
N ASP A 126 17.45 -0.04 7.90
CA ASP A 126 17.64 1.25 8.55
C ASP A 126 18.55 2.22 7.77
N GLU A 127 19.41 1.71 6.90
CA GLU A 127 20.17 2.55 5.95
C GLU A 127 19.27 3.33 4.96
N SER A 128 17.99 2.93 4.80
CA SER A 128 17.10 3.46 3.75
C SER A 128 15.72 3.85 4.25
N TYR A 129 15.29 3.30 5.36
CA TYR A 129 14.00 3.55 5.99
C TYR A 129 14.21 3.81 7.47
N GLU A 130 13.41 4.68 8.07
CA GLU A 130 13.35 4.75 9.51
C GLU A 130 12.78 3.42 10.04
N THR A 131 13.56 2.69 10.86
CA THR A 131 13.13 1.44 11.47
C THR A 131 12.81 1.65 12.95
N LYS A 132 11.80 0.95 13.46
CA LYS A 132 11.56 0.85 14.90
C LYS A 132 11.53 -0.61 15.28
N ASP A 133 12.34 -0.92 16.28
CA ASP A 133 12.31 -2.16 17.03
C ASP A 133 11.37 -1.95 18.23
N GLN A 134 10.26 -2.66 18.25
CA GLN A 134 9.30 -2.53 19.36
C GLN A 134 9.77 -3.26 20.62
N THR A 135 10.73 -4.19 20.50
CA THR A 135 11.27 -4.95 21.64
C THR A 135 12.00 -4.10 22.67
N ARG A 136 12.45 -2.89 22.31
CA ARG A 136 13.28 -2.07 23.21
C ARG A 136 12.58 -0.87 23.84
N GLN A 137 11.33 -0.57 23.52
CA GLN A 137 10.61 0.60 24.05
C GLN A 137 9.65 0.30 25.21
N GLY A 138 9.46 -0.95 25.60
CA GLY A 138 8.56 -1.34 26.68
C GLY A 138 9.21 -2.29 27.66
N LYS A 139 9.80 -1.79 28.76
CA LYS A 139 9.81 -2.54 30.00
C LYS A 139 8.38 -2.53 30.53
N SER A 140 7.56 -3.49 30.15
CA SER A 140 6.37 -3.82 30.92
C SER A 140 6.76 -4.86 31.96
N GLU A 141 6.51 -4.54 33.23
CA GLU A 141 6.76 -5.37 34.39
C GLU A 141 5.79 -6.57 34.53
N GLU A 142 5.11 -6.98 33.48
CA GLU A 142 4.26 -8.18 33.49
C GLU A 142 4.45 -8.96 32.20
N GLU A 143 5.04 -10.15 32.35
CA GLU A 143 5.11 -11.22 31.36
C GLU A 143 3.70 -11.73 30.99
N THR A 144 3.00 -11.01 30.15
CA THR A 144 1.84 -11.54 29.42
C THR A 144 2.00 -11.20 27.96
N ASP A 145 2.43 -12.18 27.19
CA ASP A 145 2.42 -12.39 25.72
C ASP A 145 1.77 -11.31 24.83
N ALA A 146 2.16 -10.05 24.95
CA ALA A 146 2.02 -9.08 23.88
C ALA A 146 3.27 -9.25 23.01
N GLY A 147 3.22 -10.20 22.09
CA GLY A 147 4.33 -10.44 21.20
C GLY A 147 4.61 -9.21 20.35
N GLU A 148 5.87 -8.93 20.15
CA GLU A 148 6.40 -7.75 19.49
C GLU A 148 6.62 -8.06 18.00
N VAL A 149 6.32 -7.10 17.12
CA VAL A 149 6.73 -7.17 15.70
C VAL A 149 8.23 -7.10 15.63
N ASP A 150 8.82 -7.96 14.80
CA ASP A 150 10.26 -7.97 14.65
C ASP A 150 10.79 -6.65 14.05
N ILE A 151 10.16 -6.15 12.98
CA ILE A 151 10.60 -4.91 12.31
C ILE A 151 9.40 -4.13 11.78
N GLN A 152 9.34 -2.83 12.10
CA GLN A 152 8.42 -1.88 11.49
C GLN A 152 9.21 -0.84 10.71
N LEU A 153 8.83 -0.60 9.43
CA LEU A 153 9.45 0.44 8.61
C LEU A 153 8.50 1.62 8.47
N TYR A 154 9.07 2.81 8.52
CA TYR A 154 8.39 4.06 8.28
C TYR A 154 8.72 4.57 6.88
N ILE A 155 7.70 4.93 6.14
CA ILE A 155 7.79 5.60 4.84
C ILE A 155 7.29 7.03 5.05
N ASP A 156 8.16 8.01 4.82
CA ASP A 156 7.85 9.43 5.05
C ASP A 156 7.33 9.73 6.48
N GLY A 157 7.89 9.03 7.47
CA GLY A 157 7.52 9.19 8.88
C GLY A 157 6.21 8.51 9.28
N ILE A 158 5.59 7.74 8.39
CA ILE A 158 4.34 7.01 8.62
C ILE A 158 4.62 5.51 8.63
N PRO A 159 4.07 4.71 9.60
CA PRO A 159 4.18 3.26 9.56
C PRO A 159 3.62 2.72 8.24
N GLY A 160 4.47 2.09 7.43
CA GLY A 160 4.10 1.62 6.10
C GLY A 160 4.32 0.13 5.88
N VAL A 161 5.21 -0.50 6.66
CA VAL A 161 5.58 -1.90 6.45
C VAL A 161 5.73 -2.61 7.78
N MET A 162 5.18 -3.81 7.85
CA MET A 162 5.37 -4.75 8.96
C MET A 162 6.14 -5.96 8.46
N ILE A 163 7.18 -6.38 9.17
CA ILE A 163 7.99 -7.56 8.83
C ILE A 163 8.04 -8.49 10.03
N GLU A 164 7.76 -9.75 9.80
CA GLU A 164 7.85 -10.84 10.75
C GLU A 164 8.82 -11.88 10.21
N GLY A 165 9.84 -12.23 10.98
CA GLY A 165 10.79 -13.28 10.64
C GLY A 165 10.50 -14.55 11.44
N LEU A 166 10.71 -15.72 10.86
CA LEU A 166 10.55 -16.99 11.58
C LEU A 166 11.43 -18.09 11.01
N ILE A 167 11.93 -18.96 11.88
CA ILE A 167 12.73 -20.12 11.48
C ILE A 167 11.82 -21.33 11.26
N LEU A 168 11.95 -21.99 10.10
CA LEU A 168 11.28 -23.25 9.80
C LEU A 168 12.25 -24.24 9.15
N ASP A 169 12.13 -25.53 9.49
CA ASP A 169 12.73 -26.66 8.78
C ASP A 169 11.67 -27.48 8.01
N SER A 170 10.40 -27.30 8.35
CA SER A 170 9.23 -27.91 7.75
C SER A 170 8.03 -26.97 7.90
N VAL A 171 6.93 -27.21 7.18
CA VAL A 171 5.71 -26.42 7.34
C VAL A 171 5.00 -26.79 8.64
N SER A 172 5.24 -26.00 9.69
CA SER A 172 4.51 -26.06 10.95
C SER A 172 3.29 -25.14 10.84
N LYS A 173 2.13 -25.71 10.52
CA LYS A 173 0.90 -24.96 10.22
C LYS A 173 0.52 -23.98 11.33
N GLU A 174 0.35 -24.48 12.56
CA GLU A 174 -0.07 -23.67 13.70
C GLU A 174 0.92 -22.53 14.01
N TYR A 175 2.22 -22.83 13.97
CA TYR A 175 3.26 -21.83 14.22
C TYR A 175 3.24 -20.73 13.15
N LEU A 176 3.21 -21.11 11.87
CA LEU A 176 3.12 -20.16 10.73
C LEU A 176 1.84 -19.33 10.79
N ASP A 177 0.70 -19.95 11.06
CA ASP A 177 -0.60 -19.29 11.17
C ASP A 177 -0.61 -18.22 12.26
N ASN A 178 0.03 -18.51 13.40
CA ASN A 178 0.16 -17.57 14.51
C ASN A 178 1.01 -16.36 14.10
N HIS A 179 2.14 -16.55 13.41
CA HIS A 179 2.99 -15.45 12.95
C HIS A 179 2.29 -14.62 11.87
N ILE A 180 1.56 -15.24 10.94
CA ILE A 180 0.75 -14.49 9.95
C ILE A 180 -0.33 -13.65 10.65
N ARG A 181 -1.00 -14.19 11.67
CA ARG A 181 -2.02 -13.44 12.43
C ARG A 181 -1.40 -12.32 13.25
N LYS A 182 -0.24 -12.54 13.84
CA LYS A 182 0.51 -11.52 14.59
C LYS A 182 0.77 -10.30 13.70
N VAL A 183 1.44 -10.50 12.55
CA VAL A 183 1.82 -9.39 11.65
C VAL A 183 0.63 -8.66 11.05
N LEU A 184 -0.51 -9.32 10.86
CA LEU A 184 -1.69 -8.72 10.23
C LEU A 184 -2.68 -8.09 11.22
N VAL A 185 -2.73 -8.59 12.47
CA VAL A 185 -3.77 -8.20 13.44
C VAL A 185 -3.18 -7.59 14.70
N ASN A 186 -2.22 -8.30 15.34
CA ASN A 186 -1.83 -7.95 16.70
C ASN A 186 -0.91 -6.73 16.74
N TYR A 187 -0.05 -6.60 15.74
CA TYR A 187 1.02 -5.59 15.72
C TYR A 187 0.73 -4.41 14.84
N ASP A 188 -0.30 -4.50 14.00
CA ASP A 188 -0.64 -3.47 13.04
C ASP A 188 -2.02 -2.84 13.35
N PRO A 189 -2.10 -1.95 14.36
CA PRO A 189 -3.36 -1.26 14.66
C PRO A 189 -3.77 -0.29 13.54
N ASN A 190 -2.82 0.19 12.76
CA ASN A 190 -3.05 1.22 11.73
C ASN A 190 -3.46 0.65 10.37
N GLY A 191 -3.13 -0.62 10.07
CA GLY A 191 -3.38 -1.22 8.76
C GLY A 191 -2.35 -0.80 7.73
N CYS A 192 -1.07 -1.13 7.97
CA CYS A 192 0.03 -0.86 7.04
C CYS A 192 -0.23 -1.48 5.66
N PRO A 193 0.09 -0.79 4.57
CA PRO A 193 -0.16 -1.28 3.22
C PRO A 193 0.68 -2.50 2.83
N TYR A 194 1.77 -2.78 3.54
CA TYR A 194 2.66 -3.91 3.26
C TYR A 194 2.94 -4.74 4.51
N ALA A 195 2.85 -6.06 4.36
CA ALA A 195 3.26 -7.03 5.37
C ALA A 195 4.20 -8.06 4.74
N PHE A 196 5.30 -8.36 5.41
CA PHE A 196 6.27 -9.36 4.99
C PHE A 196 6.39 -10.44 6.04
N VAL A 197 6.35 -11.69 5.60
CA VAL A 197 6.67 -12.87 6.40
C VAL A 197 7.94 -13.48 5.81
N ILE A 198 9.05 -13.39 6.54
CA ILE A 198 10.36 -13.86 6.08
C ILE A 198 10.65 -15.19 6.80
N ILE A 199 10.62 -16.28 6.04
CA ILE A 199 10.87 -17.62 6.56
C ILE A 199 12.34 -17.98 6.33
N TYR A 200 13.11 -18.07 7.41
CA TYR A 200 14.47 -18.58 7.41
C TYR A 200 14.41 -20.10 7.39
N TYR A 201 14.42 -20.66 6.18
CA TYR A 201 14.29 -22.09 5.99
C TYR A 201 15.63 -22.81 6.25
N LYS A 202 15.66 -23.70 7.24
CA LYS A 202 16.85 -24.46 7.66
C LYS A 202 16.80 -25.95 7.28
N GLY A 203 15.86 -26.34 6.44
CA GLY A 203 15.75 -27.72 5.96
C GLY A 203 16.60 -27.98 4.70
N LYS A 204 16.51 -29.20 4.16
CA LYS A 204 17.36 -29.65 3.04
C LYS A 204 16.72 -29.51 1.67
N ASN A 205 15.43 -29.26 1.56
CA ASN A 205 14.67 -29.26 0.29
C ASN A 205 13.78 -28.06 0.21
N LEU A 206 14.35 -26.92 -0.19
CA LEU A 206 13.61 -25.65 -0.31
C LEU A 206 12.43 -25.77 -1.26
N LYS A 207 12.59 -26.42 -2.43
CA LYS A 207 11.49 -26.57 -3.38
C LYS A 207 10.30 -27.34 -2.78
N GLY A 208 10.56 -28.49 -2.20
CA GLY A 208 9.50 -29.30 -1.59
C GLY A 208 8.90 -28.64 -0.34
N PHE A 209 9.63 -27.84 0.39
CA PHE A 209 9.11 -26.98 1.46
C PHE A 209 8.17 -25.93 0.89
N TYR A 210 8.62 -25.19 -0.13
CA TYR A 210 7.87 -24.09 -0.74
C TYR A 210 6.59 -24.59 -1.39
N ASP A 211 6.60 -25.73 -2.10
CA ASP A 211 5.40 -26.32 -2.69
C ASP A 211 4.33 -26.60 -1.60
N ARG A 212 4.74 -27.11 -0.43
CA ARG A 212 3.84 -27.33 0.72
C ARG A 212 3.39 -26.02 1.37
N LEU A 213 4.27 -25.02 1.43
CA LEU A 213 3.94 -23.69 1.93
C LEU A 213 2.82 -23.05 1.10
N ILE A 214 2.93 -23.07 -0.23
CA ILE A 214 1.88 -22.54 -1.13
C ILE A 214 0.55 -23.25 -0.92
N VAL A 215 0.55 -24.59 -0.80
CA VAL A 215 -0.69 -25.34 -0.50
C VAL A 215 -1.29 -24.88 0.82
N HIS A 216 -0.48 -24.76 1.87
CA HIS A 216 -0.95 -24.33 3.18
C HIS A 216 -1.49 -22.88 3.15
N LEU A 217 -0.78 -21.94 2.52
CA LEU A 217 -1.23 -20.55 2.41
C LEU A 217 -2.54 -20.39 1.63
N ASN A 218 -2.80 -21.27 0.64
CA ASN A 218 -4.08 -21.27 -0.05
C ASN A 218 -5.23 -21.79 0.81
N GLU A 219 -4.96 -22.70 1.75
CA GLU A 219 -5.94 -23.24 2.71
C GLU A 219 -6.13 -22.35 3.94
N PHE A 220 -5.15 -21.47 4.23
CA PHE A 220 -5.16 -20.62 5.41
C PHE A 220 -6.30 -19.61 5.38
N GLN A 221 -7.02 -19.50 6.51
CA GLN A 221 -8.08 -18.51 6.70
C GLN A 221 -7.48 -17.19 7.17
N PHE A 222 -7.18 -16.31 6.21
CA PHE A 222 -6.68 -14.98 6.52
C PHE A 222 -7.68 -14.19 7.37
N PRO A 223 -7.22 -13.28 8.25
CA PRO A 223 -8.09 -12.48 9.11
C PRO A 223 -8.91 -11.43 8.33
N TYR A 224 -8.54 -11.17 7.07
CA TYR A 224 -9.18 -10.23 6.16
C TYR A 224 -9.53 -10.93 4.84
N GLU A 225 -10.49 -10.35 4.10
CA GLU A 225 -10.90 -10.84 2.79
C GLU A 225 -9.70 -10.93 1.84
N ARG A 226 -9.50 -12.08 1.22
CA ARG A 226 -8.44 -12.30 0.23
C ARG A 226 -8.95 -11.89 -1.16
N LEU A 227 -8.32 -10.87 -1.74
CA LEU A 227 -8.68 -10.35 -3.07
C LEU A 227 -8.02 -11.11 -4.22
N THR A 228 -6.85 -11.71 -3.97
CA THR A 228 -6.11 -12.47 -4.99
C THR A 228 -5.70 -13.84 -4.46
N GLU A 229 -5.59 -14.84 -5.34
CA GLU A 229 -4.96 -16.10 -4.99
C GLU A 229 -3.49 -15.90 -4.59
N ILE A 230 -2.92 -16.88 -3.87
CA ILE A 230 -1.48 -16.87 -3.58
C ILE A 230 -0.73 -17.05 -4.88
N ALA A 231 -0.02 -16.02 -5.30
CA ALA A 231 0.77 -16.01 -6.53
C ALA A 231 2.26 -16.27 -6.23
N ASP A 232 2.84 -17.23 -6.94
CA ASP A 232 4.29 -17.41 -6.98
C ASP A 232 4.90 -16.25 -7.78
N VAL A 233 5.95 -15.63 -7.22
CA VAL A 233 6.68 -14.53 -7.86
C VAL A 233 8.07 -15.03 -8.22
N ASP A 234 8.39 -14.99 -9.50
CA ASP A 234 9.71 -15.41 -9.97
C ASP A 234 10.81 -14.50 -9.39
N VAL A 235 11.84 -15.11 -8.86
CA VAL A 235 13.06 -14.48 -8.34
C VAL A 235 14.28 -15.13 -8.93
N GLU A 236 15.32 -14.31 -9.21
CA GLU A 236 16.53 -14.76 -9.90
C GLU A 236 17.38 -15.79 -9.11
N TYR A 237 17.10 -15.97 -7.79
CA TYR A 237 17.92 -16.79 -6.90
C TYR A 237 17.27 -18.15 -6.65
N ALA A 238 18.03 -19.24 -6.93
CA ALA A 238 17.53 -20.61 -6.75
C ALA A 238 17.19 -20.97 -5.29
N GLU A 239 17.92 -20.37 -4.34
CA GLU A 239 17.81 -20.64 -2.90
C GLU A 239 16.88 -19.60 -2.18
N LEU A 240 16.06 -18.91 -2.95
CA LEU A 240 15.06 -17.96 -2.47
C LEU A 240 13.75 -18.18 -3.21
N LYS A 241 12.65 -18.12 -2.49
CA LYS A 241 11.29 -18.20 -3.04
C LYS A 241 10.45 -17.04 -2.53
N HIS A 242 9.53 -16.57 -3.36
CA HIS A 242 8.65 -15.47 -3.03
C HIS A 242 7.22 -15.78 -3.47
N ALA A 243 6.27 -15.63 -2.57
CA ALA A 243 4.83 -15.65 -2.87
C ALA A 243 4.17 -14.37 -2.35
N GLN A 244 3.05 -14.01 -2.95
CA GLN A 244 2.28 -12.84 -2.54
C GLN A 244 0.78 -13.04 -2.66
N THR A 245 0.04 -12.24 -1.88
CA THR A 245 -1.41 -12.07 -2.01
C THR A 245 -1.82 -10.67 -1.59
N VAL A 246 -3.06 -10.28 -1.91
CA VAL A 246 -3.65 -9.00 -1.53
C VAL A 246 -4.87 -9.26 -0.67
N LEU A 247 -4.93 -8.60 0.48
CA LEU A 247 -6.05 -8.64 1.41
C LEU A 247 -6.78 -7.28 1.41
N LEU A 248 -8.05 -7.28 1.82
CA LEU A 248 -8.87 -6.07 2.00
C LEU A 248 -9.19 -5.88 3.48
N ARG A 249 -8.73 -4.79 4.08
CA ARG A 249 -9.04 -4.38 5.45
C ARG A 249 -9.66 -2.98 5.43
N ASN A 250 -10.94 -2.85 5.78
CA ASN A 250 -11.63 -1.55 5.85
C ASN A 250 -11.39 -0.68 4.60
N ASP A 251 -11.69 -1.22 3.41
CA ASP A 251 -11.52 -0.55 2.11
C ASP A 251 -10.07 -0.26 1.67
N LYS A 252 -9.08 -0.70 2.45
CA LYS A 252 -7.66 -0.57 2.10
C LYS A 252 -7.05 -1.93 1.77
N LYS A 253 -6.19 -1.92 0.75
CA LYS A 253 -5.45 -3.11 0.34
C LYS A 253 -4.21 -3.27 1.20
N ILE A 254 -4.00 -4.49 1.69
CA ILE A 254 -2.74 -4.92 2.32
C ILE A 254 -2.08 -5.92 1.39
N ARG A 255 -0.86 -5.65 0.96
CA ARG A 255 -0.06 -6.57 0.16
C ARG A 255 0.79 -7.42 1.10
N VAL A 256 0.57 -8.72 1.05
CA VAL A 256 1.28 -9.67 1.92
C VAL A 256 2.27 -10.46 1.09
N HIS A 257 3.53 -10.43 1.51
CA HIS A 257 4.67 -11.09 0.85
C HIS A 257 5.26 -12.16 1.75
N PHE A 258 5.47 -13.33 1.20
CA PHE A 258 6.09 -14.48 1.88
C PHE A 258 7.41 -14.79 1.19
N TYR A 259 8.52 -14.63 1.92
CA TYR A 259 9.84 -15.03 1.44
C TYR A 259 10.27 -16.30 2.15
N ALA A 260 10.72 -17.30 1.40
CA ALA A 260 11.42 -18.45 1.95
C ALA A 260 12.89 -18.38 1.55
N VAL A 261 13.76 -18.12 2.54
CA VAL A 261 15.19 -17.89 2.38
C VAL A 261 15.92 -19.12 2.93
N HIS A 262 16.62 -19.86 2.06
CA HIS A 262 17.35 -21.07 2.46
C HIS A 262 18.64 -20.69 3.20
N ILE A 263 18.70 -21.04 4.47
CA ILE A 263 19.89 -20.85 5.34
C ILE A 263 20.65 -22.17 5.40
N VAL A 264 21.90 -22.18 4.99
CA VAL A 264 22.76 -23.37 4.86
C VAL A 264 23.99 -23.27 5.76
#